data_7b2737806e51a553997a4be437d5711f
#
_entry.id   7b2737806e51a553997a4be437d5711f
#
_cell.length_a   1.000
_cell.length_b   1.000
_cell.length_c   1.000
_cell.angle_alpha   90.00
_cell.angle_beta   90.00
_cell.angle_gamma   90.00
#
_symmetry.space_group_name_H-M   'P 1'
#
loop_
_entity.id
_entity.type
_entity.pdbx_description
1 polymer ?
#
loop_
_entity_poly.entity_id
_entity_poly.type
_entity_poly.pdbx_seq_one_letter_code
_entity_poly.pdbx_strand_id
1 'polypeptide(L)'
;MASTAAVLFVQNDADDIGWWMAYHLALGFDALIVIDDQSTDGTWEIVQSAAGLYPIEAQRAPAGSGIDYAERRSAAFSQAIASCRSRFDWVICLESDEYVYPEKEDTIGAYLDRFADADAIMLHWSIFGSNNHIARTAQAPVAAYTRRAPLDFADHALGKRFVRPEAVQNHALDGCHYALDESRHVTASGAPYDPAAAPAWDGARILHYVARNMTHYTRRIARLPADVTPPDLWSHFNRNDEEDLAPSRFLPATRDHAARIARAGLDAFFWRVRQDIEAFSPSFLPETVFTIRKRESIATAPRFNYAQIENSAGDRLAYDTDKNNLVFVSSDASPETTLPVWLVIDENAEPETPSKGFLMLPEGEAPPIATGALLTRWLPVQVDGDVSANSERTPCRLLALQGSNGFGPDLDGVFGLNAAAPMPLVLHSLQPDRALTEMLRPYFALRSRGDSLRDFVTGLDLMRTPHADALACAIAHLTPDARSMLEIRYAGLVPLWLAAA
;
A
#
# COMPACT_ATOMS: atom_id res chain seq x y z
N MET A 1 19.94 -21.05 -6.79
CA MET A 1 18.74 -20.78 -5.99
C MET A 1 17.56 -21.40 -6.68
N ALA A 2 16.68 -22.05 -5.93
CA ALA A 2 15.46 -22.65 -6.46
C ALA A 2 14.57 -21.57 -7.08
N SER A 3 14.03 -21.84 -8.27
CA SER A 3 13.07 -20.96 -8.93
C SER A 3 11.68 -21.13 -8.33
N THR A 4 10.98 -20.00 -8.09
CA THR A 4 9.81 -19.97 -7.19
C THR A 4 8.65 -19.16 -7.76
N ALA A 5 7.42 -19.65 -7.58
CA ALA A 5 6.22 -18.88 -7.88
C ALA A 5 5.21 -18.91 -6.72
N ALA A 6 4.55 -17.77 -6.48
CA ALA A 6 3.36 -17.71 -5.65
C ALA A 6 2.12 -17.50 -6.54
N VAL A 7 1.09 -18.30 -6.31
CA VAL A 7 -0.18 -18.24 -7.04
C VAL A 7 -1.25 -17.69 -6.11
N LEU A 8 -1.98 -16.67 -6.57
CA LEU A 8 -3.09 -16.07 -5.86
C LEU A 8 -4.36 -16.13 -6.71
N PHE A 9 -5.47 -16.53 -6.11
CA PHE A 9 -6.80 -16.36 -6.67
C PHE A 9 -7.54 -15.31 -5.83
N VAL A 10 -7.98 -14.22 -6.45
CA VAL A 10 -8.47 -13.06 -5.72
C VAL A 10 -9.74 -12.48 -6.33
N GLN A 11 -10.62 -11.96 -5.47
CA GLN A 11 -11.82 -11.22 -5.87
C GLN A 11 -12.09 -10.06 -4.91
N ASN A 12 -12.16 -8.83 -5.47
CA ASN A 12 -12.50 -7.61 -4.74
C ASN A 12 -11.66 -7.40 -3.47
N ASP A 13 -10.35 -7.27 -3.64
CA ASP A 13 -9.37 -7.04 -2.58
C ASP A 13 -8.43 -5.88 -2.91
N ALA A 14 -8.96 -4.83 -3.55
CA ALA A 14 -8.20 -3.62 -3.92
C ALA A 14 -7.50 -2.98 -2.69
N ASP A 15 -8.04 -3.20 -1.52
CA ASP A 15 -7.53 -2.69 -0.26
C ASP A 15 -6.12 -3.23 0.08
N ASP A 16 -5.84 -4.50 -0.20
CA ASP A 16 -4.65 -5.17 0.29
C ASP A 16 -3.80 -5.85 -0.79
N ILE A 17 -4.34 -6.06 -2.00
CA ILE A 17 -3.64 -6.77 -3.09
C ILE A 17 -2.27 -6.16 -3.42
N GLY A 18 -2.16 -4.84 -3.37
CA GLY A 18 -0.89 -4.15 -3.61
C GLY A 18 0.16 -4.45 -2.54
N TRP A 19 -0.26 -4.55 -1.27
CA TRP A 19 0.61 -4.95 -0.17
C TRP A 19 1.03 -6.41 -0.26
N TRP A 20 0.08 -7.28 -0.64
CA TRP A 20 0.37 -8.70 -0.83
C TRP A 20 1.43 -8.93 -1.91
N MET A 21 1.25 -8.30 -3.08
CA MET A 21 2.24 -8.38 -4.17
C MET A 21 3.59 -7.80 -3.74
N ALA A 22 3.59 -6.63 -3.13
CA ALA A 22 4.81 -5.95 -2.68
C ALA A 22 5.60 -6.79 -1.67
N TYR A 23 4.92 -7.45 -0.73
CA TYR A 23 5.56 -8.31 0.27
C TYR A 23 6.21 -9.54 -0.37
N HIS A 24 5.50 -10.25 -1.26
CA HIS A 24 6.06 -11.45 -1.89
C HIS A 24 7.16 -11.13 -2.90
N LEU A 25 7.13 -9.94 -3.52
CA LEU A 25 8.26 -9.42 -4.29
C LEU A 25 9.47 -9.12 -3.38
N ALA A 26 9.25 -8.51 -2.23
CA ALA A 26 10.31 -8.26 -1.24
C ALA A 26 10.93 -9.55 -0.69
N LEU A 27 10.13 -10.62 -0.61
CA LEU A 27 10.60 -11.95 -0.23
C LEU A 27 11.39 -12.66 -1.33
N GLY A 28 11.38 -12.12 -2.56
CA GLY A 28 12.19 -12.59 -3.69
C GLY A 28 11.60 -13.78 -4.42
N PHE A 29 10.27 -13.88 -4.56
CA PHE A 29 9.65 -14.80 -5.52
C PHE A 29 10.03 -14.40 -6.95
N ASP A 30 10.39 -15.40 -7.78
CA ASP A 30 10.74 -15.16 -9.19
C ASP A 30 9.51 -14.79 -10.03
N ALA A 31 8.32 -15.24 -9.64
CA ALA A 31 7.07 -14.84 -10.25
C ALA A 31 5.89 -14.84 -9.26
N LEU A 32 4.96 -13.91 -9.48
CA LEU A 32 3.65 -13.92 -8.87
C LEU A 32 2.60 -14.18 -9.97
N ILE A 33 1.79 -15.22 -9.82
CA ILE A 33 0.71 -15.54 -10.74
C ILE A 33 -0.60 -15.12 -10.06
N VAL A 34 -1.17 -14.02 -10.50
CA VAL A 34 -2.38 -13.45 -9.90
C VAL A 34 -3.56 -13.66 -10.82
N ILE A 35 -4.53 -14.43 -10.35
CA ILE A 35 -5.74 -14.77 -11.08
C ILE A 35 -6.92 -14.01 -10.47
N ASP A 36 -7.39 -12.99 -11.17
CA ASP A 36 -8.50 -12.14 -10.77
C ASP A 36 -9.85 -12.78 -11.14
N ASP A 37 -10.70 -13.02 -10.15
CA ASP A 37 -12.04 -13.57 -10.32
C ASP A 37 -13.08 -12.48 -10.58
N GLN A 38 -12.93 -11.77 -11.71
CA GLN A 38 -13.86 -10.73 -12.17
C GLN A 38 -14.10 -9.61 -11.15
N SER A 39 -13.06 -9.14 -10.50
CA SER A 39 -13.15 -8.01 -9.55
C SER A 39 -13.70 -6.75 -10.20
N THR A 40 -14.42 -5.97 -9.40
CA THR A 40 -15.07 -4.72 -9.79
C THR A 40 -14.68 -3.52 -8.95
N ASP A 41 -13.79 -3.72 -7.96
CA ASP A 41 -13.37 -2.70 -6.98
C ASP A 41 -12.02 -2.04 -7.34
N GLY A 42 -11.40 -2.42 -8.47
CA GLY A 42 -10.09 -1.94 -8.89
C GLY A 42 -8.93 -2.89 -8.62
N THR A 43 -9.18 -4.06 -8.03
CA THR A 43 -8.16 -5.10 -7.84
C THR A 43 -7.42 -5.42 -9.14
N TRP A 44 -8.15 -5.60 -10.24
CA TRP A 44 -7.58 -5.94 -11.55
C TRP A 44 -6.63 -4.86 -12.07
N GLU A 45 -7.02 -3.59 -11.96
CA GLU A 45 -6.23 -2.45 -12.41
C GLU A 45 -4.92 -2.32 -11.62
N ILE A 46 -4.94 -2.60 -10.32
CA ILE A 46 -3.74 -2.63 -9.48
C ILE A 46 -2.80 -3.76 -9.95
N VAL A 47 -3.34 -4.96 -10.17
CA VAL A 47 -2.57 -6.11 -10.64
C VAL A 47 -1.93 -5.84 -11.99
N GLN A 48 -2.66 -5.24 -12.93
CA GLN A 48 -2.13 -4.86 -14.24
C GLN A 48 -1.02 -3.82 -14.15
N SER A 49 -1.18 -2.81 -13.30
CA SER A 49 -0.15 -1.79 -13.07
C SER A 49 1.14 -2.42 -12.51
N ALA A 50 1.00 -3.37 -11.59
CA ALA A 50 2.13 -4.09 -11.01
C ALA A 50 2.80 -5.02 -12.04
N ALA A 51 2.04 -5.70 -12.89
CA ALA A 51 2.54 -6.58 -13.94
C ALA A 51 3.37 -5.85 -15.00
N GLY A 52 3.14 -4.56 -15.19
CA GLY A 52 3.97 -3.71 -16.05
C GLY A 52 5.38 -3.43 -15.50
N LEU A 53 5.60 -3.67 -14.21
CA LEU A 53 6.86 -3.35 -13.51
C LEU A 53 7.63 -4.58 -13.05
N TYR A 54 6.94 -5.68 -12.75
CA TYR A 54 7.47 -6.84 -12.04
C TYR A 54 7.11 -8.14 -12.76
N PRO A 55 7.76 -9.25 -12.44
CA PRO A 55 7.42 -10.56 -12.98
C PRO A 55 6.08 -11.08 -12.40
N ILE A 56 5.00 -10.38 -12.72
CA ILE A 56 3.64 -10.72 -12.32
C ILE A 56 2.85 -11.15 -13.55
N GLU A 57 2.34 -12.38 -13.52
CA GLU A 57 1.44 -12.92 -14.53
C GLU A 57 0.01 -12.60 -14.12
N ALA A 58 -0.54 -11.53 -14.69
CA ALA A 58 -1.92 -11.12 -14.47
C ALA A 58 -2.87 -11.93 -15.37
N GLN A 59 -3.79 -12.67 -14.78
CA GLN A 59 -4.78 -13.48 -15.48
C GLN A 59 -6.18 -13.13 -14.99
N ARG A 60 -7.17 -13.15 -15.88
CA ARG A 60 -8.58 -13.02 -15.49
C ARG A 60 -9.26 -14.38 -15.60
N ALA A 61 -9.88 -14.83 -14.51
CA ALA A 61 -10.68 -16.04 -14.53
C ALA A 61 -11.87 -15.90 -15.48
N PRO A 62 -12.30 -16.97 -16.18
CA PRO A 62 -13.51 -16.92 -16.96
C PRO A 62 -14.73 -16.51 -16.12
N ALA A 63 -15.61 -15.69 -16.68
CA ALA A 63 -16.86 -15.35 -16.03
C ALA A 63 -17.71 -16.62 -15.84
N GLY A 64 -17.85 -17.08 -14.59
CA GLY A 64 -18.57 -18.31 -14.25
C GLY A 64 -19.89 -18.00 -13.56
N SER A 65 -20.99 -17.90 -14.30
CA SER A 65 -22.32 -17.87 -13.69
C SER A 65 -22.71 -19.25 -13.19
N GLY A 66 -22.94 -19.37 -11.86
CA GLY A 66 -23.48 -20.59 -11.25
C GLY A 66 -22.45 -21.59 -10.73
N ILE A 67 -21.15 -21.31 -10.84
CA ILE A 67 -20.08 -22.12 -10.22
C ILE A 67 -19.67 -21.45 -8.90
N ASP A 68 -19.53 -22.23 -7.84
CA ASP A 68 -19.12 -21.72 -6.53
C ASP A 68 -17.70 -21.13 -6.57
N TYR A 69 -17.44 -20.14 -5.69
CA TYR A 69 -16.12 -19.49 -5.58
C TYR A 69 -15.00 -20.51 -5.28
N ALA A 70 -15.24 -21.44 -4.36
CA ALA A 70 -14.26 -22.46 -3.99
C ALA A 70 -13.92 -23.41 -5.15
N GLU A 71 -14.90 -23.76 -5.97
CA GLU A 71 -14.67 -24.58 -7.18
C GLU A 71 -13.87 -23.82 -8.23
N ARG A 72 -14.19 -22.52 -8.47
CA ARG A 72 -13.42 -21.69 -9.42
C ARG A 72 -11.97 -21.53 -8.95
N ARG A 73 -11.77 -21.27 -7.65
CA ARG A 73 -10.43 -21.17 -7.03
C ARG A 73 -9.65 -22.46 -7.20
N SER A 74 -10.24 -23.61 -6.89
CA SER A 74 -9.60 -24.92 -7.02
C SER A 74 -9.18 -25.21 -8.47
N ALA A 75 -10.06 -24.92 -9.42
CA ALA A 75 -9.75 -25.08 -10.85
C ALA A 75 -8.62 -24.14 -11.29
N ALA A 76 -8.63 -22.89 -10.84
CA ALA A 76 -7.60 -21.91 -11.15
C ALA A 76 -6.23 -22.33 -10.58
N PHE A 77 -6.16 -22.76 -9.34
CA PHE A 77 -4.92 -23.27 -8.74
C PHE A 77 -4.40 -24.51 -9.46
N SER A 78 -5.27 -25.45 -9.83
CA SER A 78 -4.88 -26.64 -10.59
C SER A 78 -4.26 -26.28 -11.94
N GLN A 79 -4.88 -25.34 -12.65
CA GLN A 79 -4.38 -24.86 -13.94
C GLN A 79 -3.05 -24.11 -13.77
N ALA A 80 -2.92 -23.26 -12.75
CA ALA A 80 -1.70 -22.52 -12.48
C ALA A 80 -0.54 -23.46 -12.14
N ILE A 81 -0.73 -24.45 -11.27
CA ILE A 81 0.30 -25.46 -10.97
C ILE A 81 0.73 -26.20 -12.22
N ALA A 82 -0.23 -26.62 -13.06
CA ALA A 82 0.10 -27.28 -14.31
C ALA A 82 0.92 -26.39 -15.26
N SER A 83 0.65 -25.08 -15.30
CA SER A 83 1.40 -24.12 -16.10
C SER A 83 2.80 -23.81 -15.55
N CYS A 84 3.04 -24.12 -14.28
CA CYS A 84 4.33 -23.93 -13.62
C CYS A 84 5.32 -25.09 -13.88
N ARG A 85 4.85 -26.22 -14.38
CA ARG A 85 5.74 -27.35 -14.71
C ARG A 85 6.83 -26.92 -15.68
N SER A 86 8.04 -27.42 -15.44
CA SER A 86 9.26 -27.06 -16.21
C SER A 86 9.64 -25.57 -16.19
N ARG A 87 8.99 -24.77 -15.34
CA ARG A 87 9.27 -23.34 -15.21
C ARG A 87 9.81 -22.97 -13.83
N PHE A 88 9.24 -23.58 -12.81
CA PHE A 88 9.58 -23.30 -11.41
C PHE A 88 9.85 -24.59 -10.66
N ASP A 89 10.84 -24.53 -9.77
CA ASP A 89 11.14 -25.66 -8.87
C ASP A 89 10.09 -25.81 -7.79
N TRP A 90 9.53 -24.68 -7.32
CA TRP A 90 8.57 -24.62 -6.23
C TRP A 90 7.42 -23.66 -6.52
N VAL A 91 6.22 -24.08 -6.14
CA VAL A 91 4.99 -23.27 -6.23
C VAL A 91 4.24 -23.34 -4.91
N ILE A 92 3.65 -22.22 -4.50
CA ILE A 92 2.71 -22.15 -3.39
C ILE A 92 1.43 -21.43 -3.82
N CYS A 93 0.28 -21.98 -3.46
CA CYS A 93 -1.03 -21.34 -3.66
C CYS A 93 -1.48 -20.67 -2.37
N LEU A 94 -1.77 -19.37 -2.42
CA LEU A 94 -2.09 -18.54 -1.28
C LEU A 94 -3.43 -17.83 -1.46
N GLU A 95 -4.02 -17.41 -0.34
CA GLU A 95 -5.09 -16.42 -0.28
C GLU A 95 -4.51 -15.04 0.02
N SER A 96 -5.28 -13.98 -0.23
CA SER A 96 -4.79 -12.60 -0.12
C SER A 96 -4.50 -12.15 1.32
N ASP A 97 -4.96 -12.90 2.30
CA ASP A 97 -4.69 -12.72 3.73
C ASP A 97 -3.55 -13.62 4.26
N GLU A 98 -2.86 -14.33 3.36
CA GLU A 98 -1.76 -15.24 3.70
C GLU A 98 -0.43 -14.74 3.15
N TYR A 99 0.57 -14.69 4.03
CA TYR A 99 1.91 -14.18 3.75
C TYR A 99 2.96 -15.21 4.18
N VAL A 100 3.86 -15.58 3.26
CA VAL A 100 4.95 -16.52 3.58
C VAL A 100 5.99 -15.82 4.44
N TYR A 101 6.43 -16.46 5.53
CA TYR A 101 7.48 -15.91 6.39
C TYR A 101 8.55 -16.96 6.70
N PRO A 102 9.74 -16.90 6.09
CA PRO A 102 10.92 -17.65 6.50
C PRO A 102 11.53 -17.02 7.77
N GLU A 103 11.84 -17.84 8.75
CA GLU A 103 12.30 -17.35 10.07
C GLU A 103 13.70 -16.74 10.04
N LYS A 104 14.58 -17.24 9.17
CA LYS A 104 16.02 -16.89 9.17
C LYS A 104 16.50 -16.32 7.85
N GLU A 105 16.07 -16.88 6.75
CA GLU A 105 16.54 -16.54 5.42
C GLU A 105 15.93 -15.22 4.94
N ASP A 106 16.70 -14.43 4.20
CA ASP A 106 16.26 -13.14 3.67
C ASP A 106 15.44 -13.27 2.38
N THR A 107 15.51 -14.44 1.71
CA THR A 107 14.76 -14.72 0.50
C THR A 107 14.13 -16.11 0.54
N ILE A 108 13.00 -16.26 -0.17
CA ILE A 108 12.31 -17.54 -0.26
C ILE A 108 13.14 -18.59 -1.00
N GLY A 109 13.88 -18.18 -2.03
CA GLY A 109 14.77 -19.08 -2.77
C GLY A 109 15.85 -19.69 -1.89
N ALA A 110 16.49 -18.88 -1.03
CA ALA A 110 17.49 -19.36 -0.09
C ALA A 110 16.92 -20.36 0.95
N TYR A 111 15.67 -20.11 1.39
CA TYR A 111 14.97 -21.05 2.27
C TYR A 111 14.72 -22.39 1.55
N LEU A 112 14.23 -22.36 0.31
CA LEU A 112 13.82 -23.54 -0.45
C LEU A 112 15.00 -24.36 -1.00
N ASP A 113 16.18 -23.78 -1.18
CA ASP A 113 17.40 -24.50 -1.57
C ASP A 113 17.78 -25.65 -0.60
N ARG A 114 17.27 -25.58 0.64
CA ARG A 114 17.51 -26.60 1.68
C ARG A 114 16.77 -27.92 1.43
N PHE A 115 15.80 -27.94 0.51
CA PHE A 115 14.84 -29.04 0.35
C PHE A 115 14.98 -29.76 -1.01
N ALA A 116 16.20 -30.10 -1.41
CA ALA A 116 16.47 -30.73 -2.70
C ALA A 116 15.71 -32.05 -2.91
N ASP A 117 15.53 -32.83 -1.83
CA ASP A 117 14.93 -34.16 -1.88
C ASP A 117 13.43 -34.18 -1.52
N ALA A 118 12.81 -33.05 -1.20
CA ALA A 118 11.40 -32.96 -0.87
C ALA A 118 10.54 -32.64 -2.09
N ASP A 119 9.30 -33.13 -2.10
CA ASP A 119 8.28 -32.81 -3.10
C ASP A 119 7.23 -31.84 -2.57
N ALA A 120 7.05 -31.80 -1.25
CA ALA A 120 6.19 -30.86 -0.58
C ALA A 120 6.74 -30.42 0.79
N ILE A 121 6.49 -29.17 1.15
CA ILE A 121 6.90 -28.58 2.43
C ILE A 121 5.66 -27.97 3.08
N MET A 122 5.27 -28.46 4.26
CA MET A 122 4.16 -27.91 5.03
C MET A 122 4.59 -26.70 5.83
N LEU A 123 3.89 -25.57 5.65
CA LEU A 123 4.01 -24.36 6.45
C LEU A 123 2.71 -24.17 7.22
N HIS A 124 2.80 -24.24 8.53
CA HIS A 124 1.64 -24.04 9.41
C HIS A 124 1.24 -22.56 9.48
N TRP A 125 -0.05 -22.31 9.74
CA TRP A 125 -0.53 -20.96 9.99
C TRP A 125 0.00 -20.39 11.31
N SER A 126 0.19 -19.08 11.33
CA SER A 126 0.18 -18.25 12.53
C SER A 126 -0.93 -17.20 12.36
N ILE A 127 -1.98 -17.32 13.15
CA ILE A 127 -3.21 -16.53 13.00
C ILE A 127 -3.06 -15.23 13.77
N PHE A 128 -3.17 -14.11 13.04
CA PHE A 128 -3.09 -12.76 13.55
C PHE A 128 -4.48 -12.15 13.76
N GLY A 129 -4.65 -11.45 14.88
CA GLY A 129 -5.84 -10.70 15.19
C GLY A 129 -5.85 -9.32 14.54
N SER A 130 -6.85 -8.52 14.90
CA SER A 130 -7.06 -7.18 14.32
C SER A 130 -6.22 -6.07 14.97
N ASN A 131 -5.47 -6.33 16.02
CA ASN A 131 -4.86 -5.28 16.88
C ASN A 131 -5.91 -4.22 17.33
N ASN A 132 -7.18 -4.62 17.42
CA ASN A 132 -8.34 -3.78 17.71
C ASN A 132 -8.65 -2.70 16.66
N HIS A 133 -8.14 -2.83 15.45
CA HIS A 133 -8.52 -1.96 14.35
C HIS A 133 -9.98 -2.21 13.92
N ILE A 134 -10.80 -1.16 13.99
CA ILE A 134 -12.18 -1.18 13.50
C ILE A 134 -12.20 -0.88 11.99
N ALA A 135 -11.53 0.20 11.61
CA ALA A 135 -11.40 0.62 10.23
C ALA A 135 -10.09 0.10 9.61
N ARG A 136 -10.03 0.14 8.29
CA ARG A 136 -8.81 -0.14 7.53
C ARG A 136 -7.71 0.83 7.93
N THR A 137 -6.49 0.32 8.01
CA THR A 137 -5.28 1.12 8.12
C THR A 137 -4.62 1.25 6.74
N ALA A 138 -3.86 2.31 6.55
CA ALA A 138 -3.06 2.47 5.35
C ALA A 138 -1.72 1.71 5.40
N GLN A 139 -1.42 1.09 6.53
CA GLN A 139 -0.17 0.35 6.74
C GLN A 139 -0.23 -1.03 6.07
N ALA A 140 0.94 -1.55 5.73
CA ALA A 140 1.07 -2.94 5.32
C ALA A 140 0.55 -3.90 6.43
N PRO A 141 -0.12 -5.01 6.10
CA PRO A 141 -0.64 -5.94 7.09
C PRO A 141 0.39 -6.39 8.13
N VAL A 142 1.64 -6.62 7.72
CA VAL A 142 2.75 -7.02 8.62
C VAL A 142 3.13 -5.94 9.65
N ALA A 143 2.73 -4.69 9.43
CA ALA A 143 2.93 -3.57 10.36
C ALA A 143 1.67 -3.24 11.16
N ALA A 144 0.49 -3.41 10.54
CA ALA A 144 -0.78 -3.09 11.15
C ALA A 144 -1.24 -4.15 12.17
N TYR A 145 -0.97 -5.42 11.87
CA TYR A 145 -1.46 -6.57 12.65
C TYR A 145 -0.28 -7.34 13.22
N THR A 146 0.16 -6.95 14.40
CA THR A 146 1.36 -7.48 15.07
C THR A 146 1.03 -8.42 16.24
N ARG A 147 -0.24 -8.70 16.50
CA ARG A 147 -0.66 -9.57 17.60
C ARG A 147 -1.33 -10.82 17.04
N ARG A 148 -0.97 -11.96 17.59
CA ARG A 148 -1.41 -13.29 17.12
C ARG A 148 -1.89 -14.20 18.23
N ALA A 149 -2.49 -15.32 17.85
CA ALA A 149 -2.80 -16.44 18.76
C ALA A 149 -1.50 -17.09 19.30
N PRO A 150 -1.54 -17.72 20.49
CA PRO A 150 -0.44 -18.53 21.00
C PRO A 150 -0.23 -19.78 20.13
N LEU A 151 0.98 -20.36 20.16
CA LEU A 151 1.37 -21.46 19.27
C LEU A 151 0.42 -22.68 19.32
N ASP A 152 -0.14 -22.97 20.46
CA ASP A 152 -1.04 -24.10 20.70
C ASP A 152 -2.49 -23.88 20.25
N PHE A 153 -2.78 -22.77 19.57
CA PHE A 153 -4.08 -22.52 18.99
C PHE A 153 -4.39 -23.58 17.91
N ALA A 154 -5.53 -24.26 18.02
CA ALA A 154 -5.84 -25.46 17.25
C ALA A 154 -5.74 -25.26 15.71
N ASP A 155 -6.18 -24.11 15.22
CA ASP A 155 -6.19 -23.83 13.76
C ASP A 155 -4.80 -23.63 13.19
N HIS A 156 -3.75 -23.49 14.02
CA HIS A 156 -2.37 -23.49 13.56
C HIS A 156 -1.93 -24.84 12.98
N ALA A 157 -2.66 -25.93 13.23
CA ALA A 157 -2.43 -27.20 12.56
C ALA A 157 -2.71 -27.17 11.04
N LEU A 158 -3.51 -26.18 10.61
CA LEU A 158 -3.72 -25.89 9.19
C LEU A 158 -2.55 -25.07 8.62
N GLY A 159 -2.54 -24.92 7.28
CA GLY A 159 -1.49 -24.13 6.63
C GLY A 159 -1.47 -24.31 5.12
N LYS A 160 -0.37 -23.95 4.51
CA LYS A 160 -0.14 -24.06 3.05
C LYS A 160 1.11 -24.89 2.77
N ARG A 161 1.22 -25.35 1.54
CA ARG A 161 2.36 -26.18 1.12
C ARG A 161 3.07 -25.55 -0.06
N PHE A 162 4.39 -25.45 0.03
CA PHE A 162 5.19 -25.45 -1.19
C PHE A 162 5.14 -26.83 -1.81
N VAL A 163 4.96 -26.89 -3.11
CA VAL A 163 4.98 -28.16 -3.86
C VAL A 163 5.90 -28.03 -5.07
N ARG A 164 6.54 -29.12 -5.46
CA ARG A 164 7.14 -29.23 -6.79
C ARG A 164 6.03 -29.45 -7.80
N PRO A 165 5.85 -28.59 -8.82
CA PRO A 165 4.77 -28.73 -9.79
C PRO A 165 4.75 -30.11 -10.48
N GLU A 166 5.92 -30.69 -10.69
CA GLU A 166 6.10 -31.99 -11.31
C GLU A 166 5.58 -33.15 -10.44
N ALA A 167 5.60 -33.01 -9.12
CA ALA A 167 5.17 -34.04 -8.19
C ALA A 167 3.63 -34.07 -8.00
N VAL A 168 2.93 -33.01 -8.36
CA VAL A 168 1.46 -32.94 -8.24
C VAL A 168 0.81 -33.86 -9.28
N GLN A 169 0.21 -34.97 -8.81
CA GLN A 169 -0.33 -36.01 -9.68
C GLN A 169 -1.71 -35.64 -10.22
N ASN A 170 -2.57 -35.07 -9.43
CA ASN A 170 -3.91 -34.62 -9.77
C ASN A 170 -4.24 -33.32 -9.02
N HIS A 171 -5.34 -32.68 -9.39
CA HIS A 171 -5.80 -31.36 -8.99
C HIS A 171 -5.51 -30.97 -7.55
N ALA A 172 -5.10 -29.72 -7.36
CA ALA A 172 -5.17 -29.04 -6.07
C ALA A 172 -6.63 -28.98 -5.61
N LEU A 173 -6.97 -29.63 -4.50
CA LEU A 173 -8.36 -29.76 -4.07
C LEU A 173 -8.91 -28.46 -3.49
N ASP A 174 -8.07 -27.67 -2.77
CA ASP A 174 -8.50 -26.42 -2.11
C ASP A 174 -7.35 -25.43 -1.82
N GLY A 175 -6.18 -25.64 -2.42
CA GLY A 175 -4.98 -24.84 -2.10
C GLY A 175 -4.22 -25.31 -0.86
N CYS A 176 -4.78 -26.27 -0.11
CA CYS A 176 -4.17 -26.86 1.08
C CYS A 176 -3.83 -28.35 0.89
N HIS A 177 -4.55 -29.04 -0.01
CA HIS A 177 -4.41 -30.46 -0.22
C HIS A 177 -4.06 -30.78 -1.66
N TYR A 178 -3.01 -31.57 -1.85
CA TYR A 178 -2.54 -32.02 -3.15
C TYR A 178 -2.43 -33.53 -3.14
N ALA A 179 -2.73 -34.18 -4.26
CA ALA A 179 -2.41 -35.60 -4.45
C ALA A 179 -0.91 -35.73 -4.75
N LEU A 180 -0.13 -36.06 -3.75
CA LEU A 180 1.33 -36.17 -3.75
C LEU A 180 1.74 -37.56 -3.23
N ASP A 181 2.97 -37.97 -3.57
CA ASP A 181 3.64 -39.04 -2.84
C ASP A 181 4.05 -38.52 -1.45
N GLU A 182 3.36 -39.01 -0.42
CA GLU A 182 3.57 -38.55 0.97
C GLU A 182 4.97 -38.88 1.52
N SER A 183 5.68 -39.83 0.91
CA SER A 183 7.01 -40.23 1.38
C SER A 183 8.08 -39.13 1.32
N ARG A 184 7.86 -38.10 0.50
CA ARG A 184 8.74 -36.94 0.32
C ARG A 184 8.13 -35.63 0.82
N HIS A 185 7.13 -35.73 1.69
CA HIS A 185 6.49 -34.60 2.31
C HIS A 185 7.18 -34.28 3.64
N VAL A 186 7.64 -33.03 3.81
CA VAL A 186 8.39 -32.59 4.98
C VAL A 186 7.73 -31.37 5.66
N THR A 187 8.10 -31.14 6.91
CA THR A 187 7.79 -29.91 7.65
C THR A 187 8.65 -28.74 7.16
N ALA A 188 8.33 -27.54 7.59
CA ALA A 188 9.11 -26.33 7.30
C ALA A 188 10.57 -26.40 7.81
N SER A 189 10.89 -27.27 8.77
CA SER A 189 12.24 -27.52 9.26
C SER A 189 12.99 -28.66 8.53
N GLY A 190 12.28 -29.43 7.68
CA GLY A 190 12.83 -30.55 6.91
C GLY A 190 12.64 -31.91 7.56
N ALA A 191 11.95 -32.01 8.69
CA ALA A 191 11.56 -33.30 9.26
C ALA A 191 10.43 -33.93 8.43
N PRO A 192 10.28 -35.30 8.44
CA PRO A 192 9.14 -35.93 7.82
C PRO A 192 7.80 -35.32 8.34
N TYR A 193 6.87 -35.05 7.44
CA TYR A 193 5.59 -34.48 7.83
C TYR A 193 4.68 -35.54 8.43
N ASP A 194 4.13 -35.23 9.61
CA ASP A 194 3.10 -36.03 10.28
C ASP A 194 1.88 -35.11 10.51
N PRO A 195 0.70 -35.38 9.90
CA PRO A 195 -0.49 -34.56 10.07
C PRO A 195 -1.06 -34.58 11.51
N ALA A 196 -0.66 -35.56 12.34
CA ALA A 196 -1.05 -35.66 13.74
C ALA A 196 -0.09 -34.90 14.69
N ALA A 197 1.04 -34.41 14.19
CA ALA A 197 1.99 -33.66 14.99
C ALA A 197 1.45 -32.27 15.36
N ALA A 198 1.91 -31.74 16.49
CA ALA A 198 1.59 -30.37 16.87
C ALA A 198 2.17 -29.36 15.83
N PRO A 199 1.48 -28.21 15.60
CA PRO A 199 1.99 -27.19 14.70
C PRO A 199 3.36 -26.67 15.16
N ALA A 200 4.24 -26.40 14.21
CA ALA A 200 5.57 -25.84 14.45
C ALA A 200 5.87 -24.75 13.41
N TRP A 201 6.62 -23.74 13.84
CA TRP A 201 7.02 -22.63 12.98
C TRP A 201 8.52 -22.61 12.67
N ASP A 202 9.25 -23.62 13.11
CA ASP A 202 10.68 -23.75 12.84
C ASP A 202 10.94 -23.80 11.33
N GLY A 203 11.73 -22.84 10.84
CA GLY A 203 12.10 -22.70 9.43
C GLY A 203 11.25 -21.70 8.67
N ALA A 204 9.94 -21.90 8.58
CA ALA A 204 9.01 -20.95 7.96
C ALA A 204 7.57 -21.22 8.41
N ARG A 205 6.72 -20.22 8.24
CA ARG A 205 5.28 -20.29 8.54
C ARG A 205 4.48 -19.40 7.58
N ILE A 206 3.16 -19.54 7.62
CA ILE A 206 2.24 -18.63 6.96
C ILE A 206 1.67 -17.65 7.99
N LEU A 207 1.88 -16.36 7.80
CA LEU A 207 1.20 -15.31 8.54
C LEU A 207 -0.22 -15.21 7.95
N HIS A 208 -1.24 -15.51 8.77
CA HIS A 208 -2.62 -15.54 8.31
C HIS A 208 -3.43 -14.42 8.98
N TYR A 209 -3.71 -13.37 8.24
CA TYR A 209 -4.41 -12.16 8.68
C TYR A 209 -5.92 -12.28 8.47
N VAL A 210 -6.55 -13.34 9.01
CA VAL A 210 -7.97 -13.69 8.82
C VAL A 210 -8.91 -12.56 9.23
N ALA A 211 -8.64 -11.96 10.38
CA ALA A 211 -9.49 -10.93 10.97
C ALA A 211 -9.28 -9.59 10.29
N ARG A 212 -8.02 -9.20 10.03
CA ARG A 212 -7.64 -7.84 9.61
C ARG A 212 -8.35 -6.80 10.47
N ASN A 213 -9.27 -6.02 9.91
CA ASN A 213 -10.11 -5.07 10.64
C ASN A 213 -11.60 -5.42 10.52
N MET A 214 -12.45 -4.81 11.35
CA MET A 214 -13.89 -5.12 11.39
C MET A 214 -14.57 -4.88 10.04
N THR A 215 -14.17 -3.83 9.32
CA THR A 215 -14.76 -3.53 8.00
C THR A 215 -14.44 -4.62 6.97
N HIS A 216 -13.18 -5.08 6.92
CA HIS A 216 -12.78 -6.19 6.06
C HIS A 216 -13.51 -7.47 6.43
N TYR A 217 -13.54 -7.81 7.71
CA TYR A 217 -14.22 -8.99 8.23
C TYR A 217 -15.71 -9.02 7.85
N THR A 218 -16.40 -7.89 8.02
CA THR A 218 -17.83 -7.78 7.65
C THR A 218 -18.08 -8.06 6.17
N ARG A 219 -17.20 -7.56 5.29
CA ARG A 219 -17.28 -7.87 3.85
C ARG A 219 -17.02 -9.35 3.56
N ARG A 220 -16.08 -9.97 4.28
CA ARG A 220 -15.76 -11.40 4.14
C ARG A 220 -16.96 -12.28 4.53
N ILE A 221 -17.56 -12.06 5.68
CA ILE A 221 -18.69 -12.87 6.17
C ILE A 221 -19.94 -12.71 5.30
N ALA A 222 -20.13 -11.56 4.65
CA ALA A 222 -21.23 -11.36 3.70
C ALA A 222 -21.18 -12.31 2.49
N ARG A 223 -20.04 -12.97 2.25
CA ARG A 223 -19.83 -13.97 1.18
C ARG A 223 -19.97 -15.42 1.67
N LEU A 224 -20.06 -15.63 2.99
CA LEU A 224 -20.21 -16.97 3.57
C LEU A 224 -21.66 -17.43 3.50
N PRO A 225 -21.90 -18.75 3.51
CA PRO A 225 -23.25 -19.31 3.61
C PRO A 225 -23.99 -18.77 4.85
N ALA A 226 -25.31 -18.66 4.74
CA ALA A 226 -26.13 -18.03 5.77
C ALA A 226 -26.21 -18.80 7.11
N ASP A 227 -25.77 -20.05 7.14
CA ASP A 227 -25.70 -20.91 8.33
C ASP A 227 -24.45 -20.67 9.18
N VAL A 228 -23.49 -19.90 8.68
CA VAL A 228 -22.29 -19.52 9.44
C VAL A 228 -22.60 -18.31 10.33
N THR A 229 -22.39 -18.48 11.64
CA THR A 229 -22.70 -17.44 12.65
C THR A 229 -21.56 -16.42 12.74
N PRO A 230 -21.69 -15.20 12.21
CA PRO A 230 -20.60 -14.23 12.11
C PRO A 230 -19.92 -13.85 13.42
N PRO A 231 -20.64 -13.68 14.56
CA PRO A 231 -20.01 -13.30 15.82
C PRO A 231 -19.04 -14.36 16.37
N ASP A 232 -19.33 -15.62 16.13
CA ASP A 232 -18.51 -16.73 16.62
C ASP A 232 -17.18 -16.78 15.85
N LEU A 233 -17.21 -16.53 14.53
CA LEU A 233 -15.99 -16.48 13.71
C LEU A 233 -15.08 -15.31 14.09
N TRP A 234 -15.65 -14.13 14.37
CA TRP A 234 -14.85 -12.99 14.83
C TRP A 234 -14.16 -13.29 16.14
N SER A 235 -14.91 -13.78 17.14
CA SER A 235 -14.37 -14.12 18.44
C SER A 235 -13.32 -15.22 18.38
N HIS A 236 -13.45 -16.13 17.42
CA HIS A 236 -12.52 -17.23 17.21
C HIS A 236 -11.19 -16.74 16.61
N PHE A 237 -11.23 -15.92 15.55
CA PHE A 237 -10.06 -15.53 14.79
C PHE A 237 -9.41 -14.20 15.21
N ASN A 238 -10.11 -13.33 15.93
CA ASN A 238 -9.55 -12.07 16.38
C ASN A 238 -8.65 -12.25 17.61
N ARG A 239 -7.57 -12.98 17.43
CA ARG A 239 -6.62 -13.38 18.48
C ARG A 239 -5.51 -12.35 18.60
N ASN A 240 -5.48 -11.66 19.73
CA ASN A 240 -4.51 -10.60 20.02
C ASN A 240 -3.67 -10.94 21.27
N ASP A 241 -3.35 -12.22 21.48
CA ASP A 241 -2.79 -12.75 22.72
C ASP A 241 -1.30 -12.38 22.85
N GLU A 242 -0.51 -12.61 21.83
CA GLU A 242 0.94 -12.42 21.84
C GLU A 242 1.38 -11.42 20.77
N GLU A 243 2.37 -10.60 21.08
CA GLU A 243 3.00 -9.70 20.12
C GLU A 243 4.06 -10.42 19.29
N ASP A 244 4.09 -10.17 17.98
CA ASP A 244 5.03 -10.76 17.04
C ASP A 244 5.46 -9.73 16.00
N LEU A 245 6.61 -9.12 16.22
CA LEU A 245 7.19 -8.10 15.34
C LEU A 245 8.18 -8.66 14.31
N ALA A 246 8.49 -9.96 14.39
CA ALA A 246 9.50 -10.57 13.52
C ALA A 246 9.22 -10.39 12.02
N PRO A 247 7.95 -10.45 11.52
CA PRO A 247 7.66 -10.23 10.10
C PRO A 247 7.99 -8.82 9.59
N SER A 248 8.11 -7.84 10.47
CA SER A 248 8.40 -6.44 10.12
C SER A 248 9.78 -6.25 9.47
N ARG A 249 10.67 -7.23 9.54
CA ARG A 249 11.98 -7.17 8.87
C ARG A 249 11.90 -7.00 7.35
N PHE A 250 10.80 -7.46 6.73
CA PHE A 250 10.56 -7.29 5.28
C PHE A 250 9.85 -5.97 4.93
N LEU A 251 9.46 -5.19 5.93
CA LEU A 251 8.66 -3.98 5.75
C LEU A 251 9.35 -2.91 4.88
N PRO A 252 10.65 -2.61 5.02
CA PRO A 252 11.32 -1.61 4.17
C PRO A 252 11.20 -1.94 2.68
N ALA A 253 11.62 -3.16 2.27
CA ALA A 253 11.54 -3.59 0.88
C ALA A 253 10.09 -3.70 0.38
N THR A 254 9.15 -4.14 1.24
CA THR A 254 7.72 -4.18 0.93
C THR A 254 7.19 -2.78 0.59
N ARG A 255 7.57 -1.77 1.37
CA ARG A 255 7.16 -0.38 1.14
C ARG A 255 7.71 0.16 -0.18
N ASP A 256 8.95 -0.15 -0.53
CA ASP A 256 9.54 0.26 -1.80
C ASP A 256 8.78 -0.31 -3.00
N HIS A 257 8.47 -1.60 -2.97
CA HIS A 257 7.68 -2.24 -4.02
C HIS A 257 6.26 -1.66 -4.09
N ALA A 258 5.59 -1.48 -2.96
CA ALA A 258 4.26 -0.88 -2.90
C ALA A 258 4.24 0.54 -3.45
N ALA A 259 5.25 1.36 -3.13
CA ALA A 259 5.40 2.71 -3.66
C ALA A 259 5.50 2.72 -5.20
N ARG A 260 6.29 1.81 -5.76
CA ARG A 260 6.45 1.68 -7.22
C ARG A 260 5.15 1.23 -7.90
N ILE A 261 4.43 0.26 -7.32
CA ILE A 261 3.13 -0.20 -7.82
C ILE A 261 2.11 0.95 -7.82
N ALA A 262 2.02 1.69 -6.72
CA ALA A 262 1.11 2.83 -6.61
C ALA A 262 1.46 3.95 -7.60
N ARG A 263 2.75 4.23 -7.81
CA ARG A 263 3.21 5.21 -8.80
C ARG A 263 2.78 4.81 -10.21
N ALA A 264 2.93 3.54 -10.58
CA ALA A 264 2.47 3.02 -11.87
C ALA A 264 0.94 3.15 -12.03
N GLY A 265 0.18 2.91 -10.95
CA GLY A 265 -1.26 3.15 -10.93
C GLY A 265 -1.62 4.60 -11.21
N LEU A 266 -0.93 5.56 -10.59
CA LEU A 266 -1.13 6.99 -10.84
C LEU A 266 -0.75 7.41 -12.26
N ASP A 267 0.30 6.84 -12.85
CA ASP A 267 0.66 7.08 -14.24
C ASP A 267 -0.44 6.56 -15.18
N ALA A 268 -0.96 5.36 -14.93
CA ALA A 268 -2.08 4.80 -15.69
C ALA A 268 -3.35 5.63 -15.52
N PHE A 269 -3.64 6.11 -14.30
CA PHE A 269 -4.73 7.03 -14.01
C PHE A 269 -4.64 8.31 -14.86
N PHE A 270 -3.46 8.94 -14.90
CA PHE A 270 -3.24 10.15 -15.67
C PHE A 270 -3.61 9.96 -17.15
N TRP A 271 -3.08 8.90 -17.77
CA TRP A 271 -3.36 8.63 -19.17
C TRP A 271 -4.81 8.25 -19.43
N ARG A 272 -5.44 7.52 -18.52
CA ARG A 272 -6.86 7.14 -18.64
C ARG A 272 -7.77 8.35 -18.57
N VAL A 273 -7.55 9.26 -17.61
CA VAL A 273 -8.35 10.49 -17.51
C VAL A 273 -8.17 11.34 -18.76
N ARG A 274 -6.97 11.45 -19.30
CA ARG A 274 -6.74 12.20 -20.55
C ARG A 274 -7.47 11.59 -21.73
N GLN A 275 -7.44 10.28 -21.89
CA GLN A 275 -8.23 9.58 -22.93
C GLN A 275 -9.72 9.86 -22.78
N ASP A 276 -10.24 9.85 -21.57
CA ASP A 276 -11.64 10.15 -21.31
C ASP A 276 -11.98 11.61 -21.64
N ILE A 277 -11.11 12.56 -21.33
CA ILE A 277 -11.27 13.97 -21.70
C ILE A 277 -11.31 14.14 -23.23
N GLU A 278 -10.43 13.46 -23.96
CA GLU A 278 -10.37 13.52 -25.43
C GLU A 278 -11.60 12.84 -26.07
N ALA A 279 -12.04 11.69 -25.55
CA ALA A 279 -13.13 10.89 -26.12
C ALA A 279 -14.53 11.44 -25.82
N PHE A 280 -14.73 12.02 -24.62
CA PHE A 280 -16.04 12.39 -24.09
C PHE A 280 -16.20 13.88 -23.80
N SER A 281 -15.54 14.69 -24.56
CA SER A 281 -15.49 16.13 -24.41
C SER A 281 -16.83 16.84 -24.01
N PRO A 282 -18.05 16.39 -24.38
CA PRO A 282 -19.27 17.02 -23.91
C PRO A 282 -19.95 16.37 -22.69
N SER A 283 -19.79 15.08 -22.44
CA SER A 283 -20.62 14.35 -21.46
C SER A 283 -19.97 14.12 -20.12
N PHE A 284 -18.66 14.15 -20.04
CA PHE A 284 -17.93 13.96 -18.80
C PHE A 284 -17.72 15.25 -18.01
N LEU A 285 -17.50 16.32 -18.73
CA LEU A 285 -17.36 17.66 -18.18
C LEU A 285 -18.54 18.48 -18.70
N PRO A 286 -19.40 19.02 -17.84
CA PRO A 286 -20.51 19.89 -18.29
C PRO A 286 -19.95 21.01 -19.18
N GLU A 287 -20.77 21.54 -20.10
CA GLU A 287 -20.47 22.59 -21.10
C GLU A 287 -19.53 23.70 -20.63
N THR A 288 -19.45 23.89 -19.33
CA THR A 288 -18.59 24.84 -18.64
C THR A 288 -17.08 24.63 -18.82
N VAL A 289 -16.59 23.42 -19.14
CA VAL A 289 -15.15 23.22 -19.36
C VAL A 289 -14.69 23.80 -20.68
N PHE A 290 -15.52 23.71 -21.73
CA PHE A 290 -15.24 24.37 -23.01
C PHE A 290 -15.25 25.89 -22.91
N THR A 291 -16.11 26.44 -22.05
CA THR A 291 -16.18 27.89 -21.82
C THR A 291 -14.96 28.39 -21.05
N ILE A 292 -14.34 27.53 -20.26
CA ILE A 292 -13.13 27.86 -19.49
C ILE A 292 -11.93 28.05 -20.40
N ARG A 293 -11.71 27.21 -21.43
CA ARG A 293 -10.63 27.41 -22.42
C ARG A 293 -10.64 28.83 -23.05
N LYS A 294 -11.79 29.47 -23.12
CA LYS A 294 -11.94 30.83 -23.61
C LYS A 294 -11.79 31.94 -22.54
N ARG A 295 -11.89 31.61 -21.25
CA ARG A 295 -11.81 32.58 -20.14
C ARG A 295 -10.49 32.57 -19.38
N GLU A 296 -9.50 31.81 -19.82
CA GLU A 296 -8.24 31.55 -19.12
C GLU A 296 -7.29 32.74 -18.94
N SER A 297 -7.62 33.90 -19.47
CA SER A 297 -6.76 35.08 -19.35
C SER A 297 -6.85 35.85 -18.03
N ILE A 298 -7.70 35.44 -17.06
CA ILE A 298 -7.97 36.25 -15.84
C ILE A 298 -7.91 35.43 -14.54
N ALA A 299 -7.44 34.18 -14.54
CA ALA A 299 -7.19 33.50 -13.26
C ALA A 299 -5.96 34.13 -12.59
N THR A 300 -6.15 34.70 -11.42
CA THR A 300 -5.02 35.08 -10.54
C THR A 300 -4.13 33.86 -10.37
N ALA A 301 -2.83 34.04 -10.65
CA ALA A 301 -1.87 32.97 -10.43
C ALA A 301 -2.02 32.43 -9.00
N PRO A 302 -1.98 31.11 -8.80
CA PRO A 302 -2.07 30.54 -7.45
C PRO A 302 -0.95 31.11 -6.60
N ARG A 303 -1.31 31.47 -5.37
CA ARG A 303 -0.34 31.99 -4.40
C ARG A 303 0.06 30.88 -3.47
N PHE A 304 1.34 30.64 -3.38
CA PHE A 304 1.93 29.66 -2.49
C PHE A 304 3.03 30.32 -1.67
N ASN A 305 3.01 30.02 -0.39
CA ASN A 305 4.09 30.36 0.53
C ASN A 305 5.04 29.17 0.68
N TYR A 306 6.30 29.48 0.89
CA TYR A 306 7.38 28.53 1.05
C TYR A 306 8.06 28.77 2.37
N ALA A 307 8.28 27.69 3.12
CA ALA A 307 8.92 27.80 4.42
C ALA A 307 9.87 26.63 4.69
N GLN A 308 10.87 26.87 5.50
CA GLN A 308 11.54 25.84 6.28
C GLN A 308 10.87 25.73 7.65
N ILE A 309 10.96 24.56 8.25
CA ILE A 309 10.36 24.25 9.53
C ILE A 309 11.45 24.15 10.57
N GLU A 310 11.26 24.81 11.70
CA GLU A 310 12.13 24.74 12.86
C GLU A 310 11.34 24.20 14.08
N ASN A 311 12.05 23.49 14.95
CA ASN A 311 11.52 23.13 16.26
C ASN A 311 11.67 24.31 17.25
N SER A 312 11.24 24.13 18.49
CA SER A 312 11.36 25.16 19.54
C SER A 312 12.80 25.47 19.92
N ALA A 313 13.76 24.61 19.62
CA ALA A 313 15.18 24.82 19.86
C ALA A 313 15.86 25.61 18.72
N GLY A 314 15.18 25.80 17.59
CA GLY A 314 15.71 26.45 16.39
C GLY A 314 16.42 25.48 15.42
N ASP A 315 16.32 24.16 15.65
CA ASP A 315 16.83 23.18 14.73
C ASP A 315 15.89 23.04 13.52
N ARG A 316 16.45 22.85 12.32
CA ARG A 316 15.70 22.77 11.08
C ARG A 316 15.31 21.35 10.75
N LEU A 317 14.09 21.18 10.24
CA LEU A 317 13.62 19.90 9.70
C LEU A 317 14.42 19.55 8.44
N ALA A 318 15.01 18.37 8.43
CA ALA A 318 15.80 17.82 7.33
C ALA A 318 15.47 16.33 7.13
N TYR A 319 15.89 15.81 6.00
CA TYR A 319 15.80 14.39 5.67
C TYR A 319 17.19 13.76 5.78
N ASP A 320 17.33 12.74 6.62
CA ASP A 320 18.56 11.97 6.81
C ASP A 320 18.58 10.81 5.80
N THR A 321 19.49 10.84 4.85
CA THR A 321 19.59 9.84 3.77
C THR A 321 20.08 8.49 4.25
N ASP A 322 20.89 8.46 5.31
CA ASP A 322 21.42 7.20 5.85
C ASP A 322 20.35 6.46 6.67
N LYS A 323 19.59 7.21 7.45
CA LYS A 323 18.50 6.65 8.28
C LYS A 323 17.16 6.57 7.56
N ASN A 324 17.07 7.18 6.37
CA ASN A 324 15.84 7.24 5.57
C ASN A 324 14.65 7.78 6.37
N ASN A 325 14.85 8.85 7.14
CA ASN A 325 13.83 9.46 7.99
C ASN A 325 13.97 10.98 8.11
N LEU A 326 12.94 11.61 8.69
CA LEU A 326 12.95 13.03 9.05
C LEU A 326 13.67 13.23 10.38
N VAL A 327 14.52 14.25 10.45
CA VAL A 327 15.30 14.62 11.64
C VAL A 327 15.30 16.15 11.81
N PHE A 328 15.53 16.61 13.03
CA PHE A 328 15.88 18.01 13.27
C PHE A 328 17.38 18.15 13.41
N VAL A 329 17.97 19.09 12.66
CA VAL A 329 19.40 19.37 12.66
C VAL A 329 19.67 20.80 13.06
N SER A 330 20.71 21.02 13.86
CA SER A 330 21.14 22.37 14.24
C SER A 330 21.50 23.19 13.01
N SER A 331 21.22 24.49 13.03
CA SER A 331 21.55 25.42 11.95
C SER A 331 23.05 25.45 11.62
N ASP A 332 23.91 25.10 12.58
CA ASP A 332 25.37 25.09 12.47
C ASP A 332 25.91 23.74 11.99
N ALA A 333 25.09 22.71 12.02
CA ALA A 333 25.44 21.38 11.50
C ALA A 333 24.90 21.23 10.08
N SER A 334 25.80 20.99 9.13
CA SER A 334 25.45 20.52 7.78
C SER A 334 26.07 19.14 7.61
N PRO A 335 25.49 18.07 8.19
CA PRO A 335 25.97 16.72 7.94
C PRO A 335 25.86 16.43 6.45
N GLU A 336 26.87 15.79 5.88
CA GLU A 336 26.87 15.42 4.44
C GLU A 336 25.67 14.52 4.04
N THR A 337 24.98 13.95 5.04
CA THR A 337 23.89 12.99 4.88
C THR A 337 22.49 13.60 5.05
N THR A 338 22.36 14.91 5.25
CA THR A 338 21.03 15.53 5.40
C THR A 338 20.68 16.49 4.28
N LEU A 339 19.43 16.38 3.81
CA LEU A 339 18.86 17.20 2.75
C LEU A 339 17.73 18.09 3.30
N PRO A 340 17.57 19.33 2.80
CA PRO A 340 16.53 20.25 3.27
C PRO A 340 15.14 19.74 2.93
N VAL A 341 14.19 19.93 3.85
CA VAL A 341 12.77 19.70 3.67
C VAL A 341 12.05 21.04 3.55
N TRP A 342 11.19 21.15 2.55
CA TRP A 342 10.43 22.36 2.28
C TRP A 342 8.97 22.17 2.64
N LEU A 343 8.33 23.18 3.22
CA LEU A 343 6.89 23.26 3.32
C LEU A 343 6.38 24.21 2.24
N VAL A 344 5.44 23.72 1.44
CA VAL A 344 4.70 24.50 0.45
C VAL A 344 3.28 24.66 0.95
N ILE A 345 2.79 25.91 1.05
CA ILE A 345 1.48 26.23 1.62
C ILE A 345 0.62 26.89 0.54
N ASP A 346 -0.60 26.40 0.38
CA ASP A 346 -1.61 26.96 -0.52
C ASP A 346 -2.34 28.11 0.19
N GLU A 347 -2.16 29.33 -0.28
CA GLU A 347 -2.81 30.52 0.26
C GLU A 347 -4.29 30.68 -0.16
N ASN A 348 -4.80 29.80 -1.00
CA ASN A 348 -6.18 29.92 -1.49
C ASN A 348 -7.23 29.37 -0.50
N ALA A 349 -6.83 29.00 0.71
CA ALA A 349 -7.75 28.55 1.75
C ALA A 349 -8.62 29.71 2.28
N GLU A 350 -9.88 29.43 2.60
CA GLU A 350 -10.73 30.38 3.29
C GLU A 350 -10.17 30.70 4.68
N PRO A 351 -10.32 31.93 5.19
CA PRO A 351 -9.64 32.40 6.41
C PRO A 351 -9.94 31.59 7.69
N GLU A 352 -10.98 30.79 7.70
CA GLU A 352 -11.45 30.02 8.88
C GLU A 352 -11.02 28.55 8.88
N THR A 353 -10.34 28.08 7.83
CA THR A 353 -9.89 26.68 7.74
C THR A 353 -8.37 26.60 7.81
N PRO A 354 -7.78 25.53 8.40
CA PRO A 354 -6.35 25.31 8.33
C PRO A 354 -5.87 25.33 6.89
N SER A 355 -4.77 26.01 6.63
CA SER A 355 -4.21 26.08 5.27
C SER A 355 -3.76 24.70 4.81
N LYS A 356 -4.04 24.34 3.55
CA LYS A 356 -3.54 23.13 2.94
C LYS A 356 -2.12 23.32 2.45
N GLY A 357 -1.31 22.31 2.60
CA GLY A 357 0.08 22.34 2.15
C GLY A 357 0.67 20.94 2.04
N PHE A 358 1.96 20.89 1.77
CA PHE A 358 2.69 19.62 1.80
C PHE A 358 4.15 19.83 2.16
N LEU A 359 4.72 18.86 2.86
CA LEU A 359 6.15 18.73 3.04
C LEU A 359 6.74 18.13 1.78
N MET A 360 7.66 18.82 1.16
CA MET A 360 8.41 18.35 0.00
C MET A 360 9.72 17.74 0.47
N LEU A 361 9.83 16.45 0.29
CA LEU A 361 11.02 15.67 0.61
C LEU A 361 11.94 15.62 -0.61
N PRO A 362 13.25 15.51 -0.41
CA PRO A 362 14.22 15.51 -1.50
C PRO A 362 14.04 14.31 -2.43
N GLU A 363 14.57 14.41 -3.63
CA GLU A 363 14.58 13.31 -4.59
C GLU A 363 15.43 12.14 -4.07
N GLY A 364 14.87 10.93 -4.11
CA GLY A 364 15.49 9.69 -3.69
C GLY A 364 14.77 8.51 -4.28
N GLU A 365 15.33 7.31 -4.20
CA GLU A 365 14.71 6.10 -4.77
C GLU A 365 13.48 5.64 -3.99
N ALA A 366 13.45 5.86 -2.67
CA ALA A 366 12.34 5.48 -1.79
C ALA A 366 11.73 6.70 -1.08
N PRO A 367 10.40 6.79 -0.93
CA PRO A 367 9.81 7.80 -0.08
C PRO A 367 10.13 7.49 1.39
N PRO A 368 10.38 8.51 2.23
CA PRO A 368 10.58 8.31 3.65
C PRO A 368 9.34 7.71 4.32
N ILE A 369 9.59 6.83 5.26
CA ILE A 369 8.57 6.04 5.96
C ILE A 369 7.94 6.85 7.11
N ALA A 370 7.70 8.12 6.93
CA ALA A 370 7.17 8.96 8.00
C ALA A 370 5.69 8.74 8.30
N THR A 371 4.95 8.14 7.38
CA THR A 371 3.55 7.75 7.60
C THR A 371 3.23 6.54 6.75
N GLY A 372 2.59 5.54 7.33
CA GLY A 372 2.27 4.29 6.63
C GLY A 372 1.42 4.42 5.36
N ALA A 373 0.98 5.60 5.01
CA ALA A 373 0.04 5.84 3.92
C ALA A 373 0.66 6.49 2.69
N LEU A 374 1.80 7.16 2.79
CA LEU A 374 2.25 8.04 1.73
C LEU A 374 3.38 7.44 0.93
N LEU A 375 3.02 7.11 -0.26
CA LEU A 375 3.87 6.62 -1.33
C LEU A 375 4.38 7.79 -2.19
N THR A 376 4.38 9.01 -1.66
CA THR A 376 4.83 10.22 -2.34
C THR A 376 5.89 10.93 -1.53
N ARG A 377 6.77 11.64 -2.22
CA ARG A 377 7.76 12.54 -1.61
C ARG A 377 7.17 13.88 -1.18
N TRP A 378 5.94 14.16 -1.57
CA TRP A 378 5.20 15.35 -1.21
C TRP A 378 4.10 14.98 -0.22
N LEU A 379 4.39 15.15 1.05
CA LEU A 379 3.55 14.73 2.16
C LEU A 379 2.44 15.77 2.40
N PRO A 380 1.17 15.50 2.02
CA PRO A 380 0.09 16.45 2.22
C PRO A 380 -0.17 16.69 3.71
N VAL A 381 -0.35 17.95 4.08
CA VAL A 381 -0.60 18.39 5.47
C VAL A 381 -1.64 19.50 5.52
N GLN A 382 -2.23 19.68 6.70
CA GLN A 382 -2.89 20.92 7.08
C GLN A 382 -1.95 21.73 7.98
N VAL A 383 -1.89 23.03 7.75
CA VAL A 383 -1.08 23.97 8.55
C VAL A 383 -2.01 24.74 9.47
N ASP A 384 -1.92 24.46 10.76
CA ASP A 384 -2.65 25.17 11.82
C ASP A 384 -1.77 26.30 12.35
N GLY A 385 -2.08 27.53 11.96
CA GLY A 385 -1.34 28.73 12.30
C GLY A 385 -1.65 29.86 11.32
N ASP A 386 -1.36 31.11 11.71
CA ASP A 386 -1.56 32.27 10.85
C ASP A 386 -0.43 32.40 9.82
N VAL A 387 -0.59 31.68 8.71
CA VAL A 387 0.37 31.67 7.60
C VAL A 387 0.28 32.90 6.69
N SER A 388 -0.71 33.77 6.90
CA SER A 388 -0.90 35.01 6.13
C SER A 388 -0.01 36.16 6.66
N ALA A 389 0.55 35.99 7.83
CA ALA A 389 1.39 37.02 8.44
C ALA A 389 2.71 37.15 7.70
N ASN A 390 3.02 38.36 7.23
CA ASN A 390 4.34 38.74 6.68
C ASN A 390 5.47 38.68 7.75
N SER A 391 5.38 37.78 8.71
CA SER A 391 6.39 37.60 9.75
C SER A 391 7.44 36.59 9.28
N GLU A 392 8.70 36.91 9.51
CA GLU A 392 9.82 35.99 9.15
C GLU A 392 9.74 34.67 9.92
N ARG A 393 9.03 34.63 11.06
CA ARG A 393 8.88 33.44 11.92
C ARG A 393 7.45 33.35 12.45
N THR A 394 6.73 32.32 12.05
CA THR A 394 5.33 32.09 12.40
C THR A 394 5.16 30.74 13.15
N PRO A 395 4.62 30.75 14.38
CA PRO A 395 4.32 29.51 15.09
C PRO A 395 3.17 28.77 14.40
N CYS A 396 3.31 27.45 14.27
CA CYS A 396 2.30 26.59 13.67
C CYS A 396 2.33 25.17 14.22
N ARG A 397 1.37 24.36 13.76
CA ARG A 397 1.39 22.89 13.84
C ARG A 397 1.06 22.33 12.47
N LEU A 398 1.62 21.17 12.17
CA LEU A 398 1.24 20.42 10.99
C LEU A 398 0.34 19.26 11.41
N LEU A 399 -0.80 19.16 10.75
CA LEU A 399 -1.81 18.14 11.02
C LEU A 399 -1.95 17.21 9.82
N ALA A 400 -2.33 15.97 10.07
CA ALA A 400 -2.76 15.06 9.02
C ALA A 400 -4.04 15.57 8.35
N LEU A 401 -4.25 15.25 7.08
CA LEU A 401 -5.46 15.68 6.36
C LEU A 401 -6.75 15.07 6.94
N GLN A 402 -6.64 13.94 7.61
CA GLN A 402 -7.75 13.25 8.24
C GLN A 402 -7.37 12.86 9.68
N GLY A 403 -8.34 12.97 10.59
CA GLY A 403 -8.15 12.65 11.99
C GLY A 403 -7.58 13.80 12.83
N SER A 404 -7.14 13.48 14.05
CA SER A 404 -6.59 14.44 15.02
C SER A 404 -5.06 14.36 15.16
N ASN A 405 -4.42 13.49 14.40
CA ASN A 405 -2.98 13.29 14.47
C ASN A 405 -2.23 14.42 13.74
N GLY A 406 -0.99 14.64 14.10
CA GLY A 406 -0.16 15.63 13.45
C GLY A 406 1.32 15.27 13.50
N PHE A 407 2.14 16.24 13.10
CA PHE A 407 3.57 16.06 13.01
C PHE A 407 4.23 16.04 14.40
N GLY A 408 5.01 15.01 14.61
CA GLY A 408 5.77 14.82 15.85
C GLY A 408 6.47 13.46 15.83
N PRO A 409 7.25 13.15 16.89
CA PRO A 409 7.88 11.84 17.03
C PRO A 409 6.82 10.78 17.40
N ASP A 410 7.01 9.58 16.86
CA ASP A 410 6.31 8.38 17.31
C ASP A 410 6.98 7.79 18.59
N LEU A 411 6.55 6.60 18.99
CA LEU A 411 7.08 5.90 20.18
C LEU A 411 8.57 5.54 20.06
N ASP A 412 9.07 5.40 18.85
CA ASP A 412 10.47 5.10 18.53
C ASP A 412 11.30 6.36 18.27
N GLY A 413 10.69 7.55 18.38
CA GLY A 413 11.34 8.82 18.14
C GLY A 413 11.45 9.21 16.67
N VAL A 414 10.75 8.51 15.77
CA VAL A 414 10.72 8.82 14.33
C VAL A 414 9.68 9.91 14.06
N PHE A 415 10.10 10.99 13.38
CA PHE A 415 9.21 12.10 13.06
C PHE A 415 8.29 11.79 11.89
N GLY A 416 7.01 12.10 12.04
CA GLY A 416 5.99 11.90 11.03
C GLY A 416 4.64 12.51 11.41
N LEU A 417 3.57 12.22 10.65
CA LEU A 417 2.21 12.73 10.89
C LEU A 417 1.36 11.81 11.81
N ASN A 418 1.99 10.93 12.56
CA ASN A 418 1.29 9.94 13.41
C ASN A 418 1.21 10.34 14.88
N ALA A 419 1.78 11.47 15.26
CA ALA A 419 1.77 11.90 16.66
C ALA A 419 0.36 12.28 17.11
N ALA A 420 -0.12 11.67 18.20
CA ALA A 420 -1.41 12.02 18.82
C ALA A 420 -1.45 13.44 19.36
N ALA A 421 -0.29 14.00 19.71
CA ALA A 421 -0.12 15.38 20.12
C ALA A 421 0.87 16.09 19.17
N PRO A 422 0.38 16.86 18.19
CA PRO A 422 1.23 17.58 17.25
C PRO A 422 2.20 18.52 17.96
N MET A 423 3.48 18.43 17.60
CA MET A 423 4.49 19.28 18.23
C MET A 423 4.39 20.73 17.72
N PRO A 424 4.71 21.74 18.56
CA PRO A 424 4.80 23.14 18.13
C PRO A 424 6.01 23.32 17.22
N LEU A 425 5.79 24.01 16.11
CA LEU A 425 6.79 24.31 15.09
C LEU A 425 6.83 25.80 14.80
N VAL A 426 7.90 26.24 14.17
CA VAL A 426 8.06 27.61 13.68
C VAL A 426 8.33 27.57 12.18
N LEU A 427 7.54 28.30 11.41
CA LEU A 427 7.77 28.50 9.98
C LEU A 427 8.75 29.64 9.77
N HIS A 428 9.76 29.38 8.97
CA HIS A 428 10.67 30.39 8.47
C HIS A 428 10.37 30.60 6.98
N SER A 429 9.67 31.70 6.67
CA SER A 429 9.27 32.01 5.30
C SER A 429 10.49 32.27 4.40
N LEU A 430 10.47 31.69 3.21
CA LEU A 430 11.55 31.77 2.24
C LEU A 430 11.02 32.14 0.86
N GLN A 431 11.89 32.71 0.05
CA GLN A 431 11.61 32.88 -1.38
C GLN A 431 12.10 31.66 -2.13
N PRO A 432 11.24 31.04 -2.96
CA PRO A 432 11.65 29.88 -3.77
C PRO A 432 12.67 30.33 -4.82
N ASP A 433 13.61 29.46 -5.10
CA ASP A 433 14.45 29.60 -6.28
C ASP A 433 13.70 29.14 -7.55
N ARG A 434 14.33 29.36 -8.69
CA ARG A 434 13.73 28.97 -9.97
C ARG A 434 13.57 27.45 -10.11
N ALA A 435 14.53 26.67 -9.60
CA ALA A 435 14.51 25.22 -9.71
C ALA A 435 13.35 24.64 -8.93
N LEU A 436 13.13 25.11 -7.69
CA LEU A 436 12.00 24.72 -6.85
C LEU A 436 10.66 25.07 -7.51
N THR A 437 10.55 26.28 -8.08
CA THR A 437 9.32 26.71 -8.76
C THR A 437 8.99 25.84 -9.98
N GLU A 438 9.99 25.49 -10.80
CA GLU A 438 9.78 24.62 -11.96
C GLU A 438 9.39 23.18 -11.52
N MET A 439 9.98 22.65 -10.47
CA MET A 439 9.63 21.35 -9.91
C MET A 439 8.16 21.29 -9.45
N LEU A 440 7.66 22.36 -8.87
CA LEU A 440 6.29 22.43 -8.33
C LEU A 440 5.23 22.77 -9.39
N ARG A 441 5.64 23.11 -10.59
CA ARG A 441 4.75 23.52 -11.68
C ARG A 441 3.60 22.53 -11.96
N PRO A 442 3.80 21.19 -11.94
CA PRO A 442 2.71 20.24 -12.10
C PRO A 442 1.63 20.37 -11.02
N TYR A 443 2.03 20.52 -9.77
CA TYR A 443 1.10 20.71 -8.66
C TYR A 443 0.31 22.03 -8.79
N PHE A 444 1.00 23.11 -9.14
CA PHE A 444 0.35 24.39 -9.34
C PHE A 444 -0.71 24.34 -10.44
N ALA A 445 -0.48 23.58 -11.51
CA ALA A 445 -1.48 23.37 -12.55
C ALA A 445 -2.74 22.67 -12.02
N LEU A 446 -2.56 21.64 -11.16
CA LEU A 446 -3.66 20.89 -10.57
C LEU A 446 -4.47 21.69 -9.53
N ARG A 447 -3.82 22.62 -8.83
CA ARG A 447 -4.40 23.37 -7.70
C ARG A 447 -4.77 24.81 -8.03
N SER A 448 -4.49 25.29 -9.23
CA SER A 448 -4.62 26.71 -9.63
C SER A 448 -6.03 27.29 -9.51
N ARG A 449 -7.05 26.45 -9.41
CA ARG A 449 -8.46 26.86 -9.46
C ARG A 449 -9.28 26.44 -8.24
N GLY A 450 -8.75 25.54 -7.42
CA GLY A 450 -9.44 25.01 -6.23
C GLY A 450 -9.28 23.52 -6.04
N ASP A 451 -10.14 22.94 -5.22
CA ASP A 451 -10.10 21.53 -4.78
C ASP A 451 -11.35 20.72 -5.21
N SER A 452 -12.13 21.25 -6.13
CA SER A 452 -13.22 20.49 -6.76
C SER A 452 -12.68 19.50 -7.81
N LEU A 453 -13.45 18.45 -8.07
CA LEU A 453 -13.14 17.51 -9.15
C LEU A 453 -12.96 18.22 -10.51
N ARG A 454 -13.78 19.22 -10.79
CA ARG A 454 -13.71 20.01 -12.03
C ARG A 454 -12.37 20.76 -12.14
N ASP A 455 -11.96 21.41 -11.07
CA ASP A 455 -10.71 22.19 -11.04
C ASP A 455 -9.50 21.26 -11.23
N PHE A 456 -9.51 20.11 -10.57
CA PHE A 456 -8.50 19.08 -10.70
C PHE A 456 -8.38 18.55 -12.14
N VAL A 457 -9.51 18.17 -12.77
CA VAL A 457 -9.52 17.64 -14.15
C VAL A 457 -9.08 18.71 -15.15
N THR A 458 -9.45 19.97 -14.92
CA THR A 458 -8.97 21.09 -15.76
C THR A 458 -7.46 21.29 -15.63
N GLY A 459 -6.94 21.22 -14.42
CA GLY A 459 -5.49 21.29 -14.17
C GLY A 459 -4.73 20.10 -14.80
N LEU A 460 -5.32 18.90 -14.73
CA LEU A 460 -4.76 17.70 -15.32
C LEU A 460 -4.66 17.80 -16.85
N ASP A 461 -5.65 18.41 -17.51
CA ASP A 461 -5.63 18.66 -18.98
C ASP A 461 -4.45 19.58 -19.39
N LEU A 462 -3.99 20.44 -18.50
CA LEU A 462 -2.83 21.32 -18.74
C LEU A 462 -1.47 20.60 -18.58
N MET A 463 -1.43 19.47 -17.89
CA MET A 463 -0.20 18.68 -17.74
C MET A 463 0.10 17.92 -19.03
N ARG A 464 1.37 17.88 -19.41
CA ARG A 464 1.84 17.15 -20.61
C ARG A 464 2.31 15.72 -20.30
N THR A 465 2.85 15.54 -19.11
CA THR A 465 3.42 14.27 -18.65
C THR A 465 2.92 14.00 -17.22
N PRO A 466 2.74 12.73 -16.84
CA PRO A 466 2.36 12.40 -15.47
C PRO A 466 3.45 12.83 -14.48
N HIS A 467 3.03 13.25 -13.29
CA HIS A 467 3.90 13.53 -12.15
C HIS A 467 3.26 12.96 -10.90
N ALA A 468 3.70 11.77 -10.50
CA ALA A 468 3.03 10.98 -9.48
C ALA A 468 2.90 11.71 -8.13
N ASP A 469 3.96 12.39 -7.67
CA ASP A 469 3.92 13.12 -6.39
C ASP A 469 2.91 14.28 -6.43
N ALA A 470 2.86 15.03 -7.55
CA ALA A 470 1.90 16.11 -7.73
C ALA A 470 0.44 15.59 -7.80
N LEU A 471 0.24 14.49 -8.54
CA LEU A 471 -1.09 13.84 -8.66
C LEU A 471 -1.58 13.35 -7.29
N ALA A 472 -0.76 12.59 -6.57
CA ALA A 472 -1.11 12.06 -5.27
C ALA A 472 -1.42 13.18 -4.26
N CYS A 473 -0.56 14.20 -4.20
CA CYS A 473 -0.75 15.34 -3.31
C CYS A 473 -2.02 16.15 -3.67
N ALA A 474 -2.27 16.39 -4.96
CA ALA A 474 -3.47 17.09 -5.40
C ALA A 474 -4.76 16.28 -5.14
N ILE A 475 -4.75 14.96 -5.36
CA ILE A 475 -5.86 14.07 -5.03
C ILE A 475 -6.15 14.08 -3.53
N ALA A 476 -5.12 14.04 -2.70
CA ALA A 476 -5.27 14.08 -1.24
C ALA A 476 -5.94 15.39 -0.76
N HIS A 477 -5.73 16.50 -1.47
CA HIS A 477 -6.32 17.80 -1.15
C HIS A 477 -7.73 18.03 -1.74
N LEU A 478 -8.25 17.11 -2.57
CA LEU A 478 -9.62 17.21 -3.06
C LEU A 478 -10.65 17.14 -1.92
N THR A 479 -11.81 17.70 -2.15
CA THR A 479 -12.95 17.49 -1.26
C THR A 479 -13.29 16.00 -1.16
N PRO A 480 -13.86 15.52 -0.03
CA PRO A 480 -14.22 14.11 0.12
C PRO A 480 -15.12 13.60 -1.03
N ASP A 481 -16.10 14.42 -1.47
CA ASP A 481 -16.99 14.07 -2.56
C ASP A 481 -16.24 13.94 -3.89
N ALA A 482 -15.36 14.88 -4.21
CA ALA A 482 -14.55 14.84 -5.44
C ALA A 482 -13.64 13.62 -5.47
N ARG A 483 -13.05 13.26 -4.35
CA ARG A 483 -12.19 12.07 -4.19
C ARG A 483 -13.00 10.79 -4.38
N SER A 484 -14.16 10.67 -3.71
CA SER A 484 -15.05 9.52 -3.88
C SER A 484 -15.50 9.34 -5.34
N MET A 485 -15.76 10.42 -6.07
CA MET A 485 -16.09 10.32 -7.49
C MET A 485 -14.92 9.81 -8.35
N LEU A 486 -13.68 10.20 -8.05
CA LEU A 486 -12.50 9.64 -8.71
C LEU A 486 -12.34 8.15 -8.41
N GLU A 487 -12.51 7.75 -7.17
CA GLU A 487 -12.40 6.35 -6.73
C GLU A 487 -13.45 5.47 -7.43
N ILE A 488 -14.71 5.93 -7.53
CA ILE A 488 -15.77 5.19 -8.23
C ILE A 488 -15.45 5.03 -9.72
N ARG A 489 -14.94 6.07 -10.37
CA ARG A 489 -14.72 6.07 -11.82
C ARG A 489 -13.42 5.39 -12.22
N TYR A 490 -12.38 5.55 -11.42
CA TYR A 490 -11.03 5.09 -11.71
C TYR A 490 -10.50 4.13 -10.63
N ALA A 491 -11.41 3.27 -10.16
CA ALA A 491 -11.08 2.28 -9.14
C ALA A 491 -9.79 1.51 -9.50
N GLY A 492 -8.89 1.37 -8.53
CA GLY A 492 -7.60 0.70 -8.67
C GLY A 492 -6.49 1.49 -9.38
N LEU A 493 -6.84 2.51 -10.17
CA LEU A 493 -5.85 3.44 -10.75
C LEU A 493 -5.52 4.59 -9.79
N VAL A 494 -6.47 4.96 -8.94
CA VAL A 494 -6.21 5.80 -7.76
C VAL A 494 -6.09 4.87 -6.57
N PRO A 495 -4.89 4.56 -6.10
CA PRO A 495 -4.72 3.61 -5.01
C PRO A 495 -5.43 4.11 -3.75
N LEU A 496 -6.36 3.34 -3.21
CA LEU A 496 -7.14 3.69 -2.02
C LEU A 496 -6.27 3.91 -0.77
N TRP A 497 -5.11 3.26 -0.71
CA TRP A 497 -4.09 3.48 0.32
C TRP A 497 -3.48 4.89 0.31
N LEU A 498 -3.53 5.62 -0.82
CA LEU A 498 -3.19 7.05 -0.86
C LEU A 498 -4.30 7.93 -0.25
N ALA A 499 -5.53 7.47 -0.28
CA ALA A 499 -6.69 8.20 0.20
C ALA A 499 -6.90 8.08 1.71
N ALA A 500 -6.22 7.14 2.36
CA ALA A 500 -6.35 6.86 3.80
C ALA A 500 -5.36 7.68 4.67
N ALA A 501 -4.66 8.64 4.09
CA ALA A 501 -3.76 9.56 4.81
C ALA A 501 -4.52 10.68 5.50
#